data_3207169406f549a057dfe2de1b3bb1e4
#
_entry.id   3207169406f549a057dfe2de1b3bb1e4
#
_cell.length_a   1.000
_cell.length_b   1.000
_cell.length_c   1.000
_cell.angle_alpha   90.00
_cell.angle_beta   90.00
_cell.angle_gamma   90.00
#
_symmetry.space_group_name_H-M   'P 1'
#
loop_
_entity.id
_entity.type
_entity.pdbx_description
1 polymer ?
#
loop_
_entity_poly.entity_id
_entity_poly.type
_entity_poly.pdbx_seq_one_letter_code
_entity_poly.pdbx_strand_id
1 'polypeptide(L)'
;MTSGNAVLGLISEREIVHAFSRYGDTAGSMPAKEIMQYGATTVSPDESVNRVMNLMTHHRVRHILVLRGGELAGIVSIGDVVKHRLEDLELETNVLRDAYNAAR
;
A
#
# COMPACT_ATOMS: atom_id res chain seq x y z
N MET A 1 -0.74 -1.14 -13.16
CA MET A 1 -1.10 -1.07 -14.58
C MET A 1 -2.60 -1.26 -14.79
N THR A 2 -3.12 -0.58 -15.78
CA THR A 2 -4.55 -0.63 -16.08
C THR A 2 -4.79 -0.89 -17.58
N SER A 3 -5.98 -1.42 -17.89
CA SER A 3 -6.49 -1.53 -19.25
C SER A 3 -7.90 -0.91 -19.21
N GLY A 4 -8.08 0.23 -19.87
CA GLY A 4 -9.23 1.06 -19.59
C GLY A 4 -9.20 1.49 -18.14
N ASN A 5 -10.25 1.18 -17.37
CA ASN A 5 -10.32 1.45 -15.93
C ASN A 5 -10.00 0.23 -15.06
N ALA A 6 -9.71 -0.92 -15.69
CA ALA A 6 -9.40 -2.14 -14.94
C ALA A 6 -7.92 -2.20 -14.59
N VAL A 7 -7.62 -2.62 -13.35
CA VAL A 7 -6.25 -2.82 -12.89
C VAL A 7 -5.81 -4.22 -13.31
N LEU A 8 -4.71 -4.30 -14.09
CA LEU A 8 -4.14 -5.57 -14.54
C LEU A 8 -3.11 -6.12 -13.58
N GLY A 9 -2.34 -5.24 -12.94
CA GLY A 9 -1.30 -5.66 -12.02
C GLY A 9 -0.60 -4.47 -11.40
N LEU A 10 0.43 -4.76 -10.61
CA LEU A 10 1.22 -3.77 -9.89
C LEU A 10 2.70 -3.99 -10.18
N ILE A 11 3.42 -2.90 -10.41
CA ILE A 11 4.88 -2.92 -10.50
C ILE A 11 5.42 -2.07 -9.36
N SER A 12 6.32 -2.65 -8.58
CA SER A 12 7.06 -1.93 -7.55
C SER A 12 8.55 -1.99 -7.87
N GLU A 13 9.35 -1.27 -7.09
CA GLU A 13 10.80 -1.31 -7.18
C GLU A 13 11.33 -2.75 -7.16
N ARG A 14 10.71 -3.62 -6.36
CA ARG A 14 11.09 -5.03 -6.24
C ARG A 14 11.05 -5.77 -7.57
N GLU A 15 9.99 -5.61 -8.35
CA GLU A 15 9.83 -6.24 -9.65
C GLU A 15 10.85 -5.72 -10.65
N ILE A 16 11.14 -4.43 -10.60
CA ILE A 16 12.15 -3.80 -11.48
C ILE A 16 13.54 -4.34 -11.17
N VAL A 17 13.93 -4.37 -9.89
CA VAL A 17 15.23 -4.90 -9.47
C VAL A 17 15.37 -6.37 -9.86
N HIS A 18 14.32 -7.15 -9.63
CA HIS A 18 14.32 -8.58 -10.00
C HIS A 18 14.49 -8.78 -11.50
N ALA A 19 13.81 -7.98 -12.33
CA ALA A 19 13.91 -8.06 -13.78
C ALA A 19 15.32 -7.76 -14.27
N PHE A 20 15.96 -6.71 -13.75
CA PHE A 20 17.35 -6.38 -14.12
C PHE A 20 18.33 -7.43 -13.63
N SER A 21 18.10 -8.01 -12.47
CA SER A 21 18.92 -9.10 -11.95
C SER A 21 18.87 -10.34 -12.84
N ARG A 22 17.68 -10.65 -13.38
CA ARG A 22 17.46 -11.85 -14.19
C ARG A 22 17.80 -11.67 -15.66
N TYR A 23 17.46 -10.53 -16.25
CA TYR A 23 17.55 -10.30 -17.69
C TYR A 23 18.61 -9.27 -18.09
N GLY A 24 19.29 -8.65 -17.13
CA GLY A 24 20.31 -7.65 -17.41
C GLY A 24 19.75 -6.44 -18.14
N ASP A 25 20.54 -5.90 -19.06
CA ASP A 25 20.18 -4.67 -19.78
C ASP A 25 18.90 -4.79 -20.62
N THR A 26 18.50 -6.00 -20.99
CA THR A 26 17.27 -6.22 -21.77
C THR A 26 16.02 -5.90 -20.97
N ALA A 27 16.10 -5.92 -19.64
CA ALA A 27 14.96 -5.60 -18.79
C ALA A 27 14.40 -4.22 -19.06
N GLY A 28 15.24 -3.25 -19.41
CA GLY A 28 14.83 -1.87 -19.68
C GLY A 28 13.86 -1.73 -20.85
N SER A 29 13.90 -2.64 -21.80
CA SER A 29 13.00 -2.63 -22.96
C SER A 29 11.85 -3.62 -22.85
N MET A 30 11.74 -4.36 -21.75
CA MET A 30 10.64 -5.30 -21.55
C MET A 30 9.33 -4.57 -21.32
N PRO A 31 8.21 -5.06 -21.86
CA PRO A 31 6.89 -4.50 -21.54
C PRO A 31 6.57 -4.67 -20.04
N ALA A 32 5.90 -3.69 -19.47
CA ALA A 32 5.52 -3.72 -18.05
C ALA A 32 4.72 -4.98 -17.69
N LYS A 33 3.87 -5.44 -18.60
CA LYS A 33 3.04 -6.64 -18.38
C LYS A 33 3.84 -7.91 -18.11
N GLU A 34 5.12 -7.94 -18.53
CA GLU A 34 5.98 -9.12 -18.34
C GLU A 34 6.64 -9.15 -16.96
N ILE A 35 6.69 -8.00 -16.27
CA ILE A 35 7.33 -7.91 -14.95
C ILE A 35 6.36 -7.58 -13.82
N MET A 36 5.12 -7.18 -14.12
CA MET A 36 4.14 -6.82 -13.10
C MET A 36 3.66 -8.02 -12.30
N GLN A 37 3.26 -7.76 -11.05
CA GLN A 37 2.58 -8.74 -10.22
C GLN A 37 1.10 -8.79 -10.60
N TYR A 38 0.59 -9.99 -10.79
CA TYR A 38 -0.84 -10.24 -10.98
C TYR A 38 -1.46 -10.58 -9.63
N GLY A 39 -2.77 -10.38 -9.50
CA GLY A 39 -3.48 -10.73 -8.28
C GLY A 39 -3.10 -9.86 -7.08
N ALA A 40 -2.82 -8.58 -7.31
CA ALA A 40 -2.52 -7.64 -6.24
C ALA A 40 -3.62 -7.62 -5.19
N THR A 41 -3.24 -7.48 -3.91
CA THR A 41 -4.18 -7.36 -2.82
C THR A 41 -4.96 -6.06 -2.94
N THR A 42 -6.28 -6.12 -2.83
CA THR A 42 -7.16 -4.98 -2.98
C THR A 42 -8.12 -4.86 -1.81
N VAL A 43 -8.54 -3.65 -1.54
CA VAL A 43 -9.57 -3.35 -0.53
C VAL A 43 -10.52 -2.29 -1.08
N SER A 44 -11.69 -2.15 -0.44
CA SER A 44 -12.59 -1.02 -0.72
C SER A 44 -12.17 0.20 0.09
N PRO A 45 -12.60 1.43 -0.29
CA PRO A 45 -12.30 2.63 0.49
C PRO A 45 -12.84 2.60 1.92
N ASP A 46 -13.84 1.78 2.19
CA ASP A 46 -14.48 1.67 3.50
C ASP A 46 -13.77 0.70 4.45
N GLU A 47 -12.73 0.01 3.95
CA GLU A 47 -11.98 -0.94 4.76
C GLU A 47 -11.21 -0.22 5.87
N SER A 48 -11.16 -0.83 7.06
CA SER A 48 -10.45 -0.24 8.19
C SER A 48 -8.93 -0.27 8.00
N VAL A 49 -8.25 0.72 8.57
CA VAL A 49 -6.78 0.78 8.56
C VAL A 49 -6.18 -0.46 9.24
N ASN A 50 -6.80 -0.95 10.32
CA ASN A 50 -6.34 -2.16 10.99
C ASN A 50 -6.39 -3.37 10.07
N ARG A 51 -7.45 -3.50 9.27
CA ARG A 51 -7.57 -4.59 8.29
C ARG A 51 -6.51 -4.46 7.20
N VAL A 52 -6.26 -3.25 6.73
CA VAL A 52 -5.21 -2.98 5.73
C VAL A 52 -3.84 -3.39 6.27
N MET A 53 -3.53 -3.03 7.51
CA MET A 53 -2.28 -3.44 8.18
C MET A 53 -2.13 -4.95 8.26
N ASN A 54 -3.20 -5.64 8.64
CA ASN A 54 -3.20 -7.10 8.73
C ASN A 54 -2.97 -7.74 7.37
N LEU A 55 -3.58 -7.21 6.31
CA LEU A 55 -3.38 -7.70 4.95
C LEU A 55 -1.95 -7.48 4.48
N MET A 56 -1.35 -6.33 4.77
CA MET A 56 0.04 -6.04 4.44
C MET A 56 0.99 -7.03 5.11
N THR A 57 0.75 -7.32 6.38
CA THR A 57 1.56 -8.26 7.15
C THR A 57 1.38 -9.69 6.65
N HIS A 58 0.13 -10.11 6.45
CA HIS A 58 -0.20 -11.47 6.03
C HIS A 58 0.35 -11.79 4.65
N HIS A 59 0.18 -10.88 3.70
CA HIS A 59 0.64 -11.06 2.32
C HIS A 59 2.06 -10.55 2.08
N ARG A 60 2.70 -9.93 3.07
CA ARG A 60 4.04 -9.35 2.99
C ARG A 60 4.17 -8.37 1.83
N VAL A 61 3.17 -7.52 1.68
CA VAL A 61 3.15 -6.48 0.66
C VAL A 61 3.24 -5.11 1.30
N ARG A 62 3.80 -4.14 0.57
CA ARG A 62 3.97 -2.77 1.04
C ARG A 62 2.95 -1.81 0.45
N HIS A 63 2.14 -2.28 -0.48
CA HIS A 63 1.14 -1.49 -1.16
C HIS A 63 -0.13 -2.30 -1.31
N ILE A 64 -1.26 -1.66 -1.12
CA ILE A 64 -2.57 -2.25 -1.33
C ILE A 64 -3.35 -1.31 -2.24
N LEU A 65 -3.99 -1.87 -3.25
CA LEU A 65 -4.83 -1.11 -4.16
C LEU A 65 -6.20 -0.89 -3.53
N VAL A 66 -6.69 0.33 -3.63
CA VAL A 66 -8.04 0.67 -3.18
C VAL A 66 -8.92 0.77 -4.40
N LEU A 67 -9.90 -0.11 -4.50
CA LEU A 67 -10.84 -0.18 -5.63
C LEU A 67 -12.24 0.21 -5.18
N ARG A 68 -12.89 1.00 -6.02
CA ARG A 68 -14.31 1.34 -5.85
C ARG A 68 -15.05 0.90 -7.12
N GLY A 69 -15.94 -0.08 -6.96
CA GLY A 69 -16.68 -0.60 -8.10
C GLY A 69 -15.80 -1.21 -9.18
N GLY A 70 -14.66 -1.80 -8.79
CA GLY A 70 -13.70 -2.37 -9.73
C GLY A 70 -12.71 -1.39 -10.34
N GLU A 71 -12.87 -0.09 -10.07
CA GLU A 71 -11.96 0.94 -10.57
C GLU A 71 -10.98 1.39 -9.51
N LEU A 72 -9.77 1.75 -9.92
CA LEU A 72 -8.73 2.21 -9.01
C LEU A 72 -9.13 3.56 -8.40
N ALA A 73 -9.33 3.58 -7.07
CA ALA A 73 -9.59 4.80 -6.32
C ALA A 73 -8.31 5.36 -5.69
N GLY A 74 -7.34 4.49 -5.38
CA GLY A 74 -6.08 4.93 -4.80
C GLY A 74 -5.17 3.76 -4.50
N ILE A 75 -3.98 4.08 -3.97
CA ILE A 75 -3.00 3.10 -3.52
C ILE A 75 -2.58 3.49 -2.11
N VAL A 76 -2.61 2.55 -1.18
CA VAL A 76 -2.13 2.76 0.19
C VAL A 76 -0.78 2.09 0.33
N SER A 77 0.20 2.84 0.81
CA SER A 77 1.53 2.31 1.09
C SER A 77 1.70 2.02 2.59
N ILE A 78 2.69 1.19 2.93
CA ILE A 78 3.00 0.93 4.34
C ILE A 78 3.42 2.23 5.05
N GLY A 79 4.07 3.16 4.34
CA GLY A 79 4.43 4.46 4.89
C GLY A 79 3.21 5.29 5.28
N ASP A 80 2.16 5.28 4.46
CA ASP A 80 0.90 5.96 4.75
C ASP A 80 0.23 5.39 6.01
N VAL A 81 0.22 4.06 6.13
CA VAL A 81 -0.37 3.38 7.29
C VAL A 81 0.40 3.68 8.57
N VAL A 82 1.72 3.62 8.52
CA VAL A 82 2.59 3.93 9.67
C VAL A 82 2.39 5.38 10.11
N LYS A 83 2.35 6.30 9.16
CA LYS A 83 2.13 7.73 9.45
C LYS A 83 0.79 7.94 10.16
N HIS A 84 -0.28 7.34 9.64
CA HIS A 84 -1.61 7.43 10.23
C HIS A 84 -1.62 6.88 11.66
N ARG A 85 -0.98 5.74 11.89
CA ARG A 85 -0.91 5.12 13.21
C ARG A 85 -0.12 5.97 14.21
N LEU A 86 0.97 6.59 13.76
CA LEU A 86 1.76 7.50 14.59
C LEU A 86 0.95 8.74 14.98
N GLU A 87 0.21 9.32 14.05
CA GLU A 87 -0.67 10.46 14.33
C GLU A 87 -1.72 10.11 15.38
N ASP A 88 -2.34 8.94 15.28
CA ASP A 88 -3.30 8.45 16.27
C ASP A 88 -2.66 8.30 17.65
N LEU A 89 -1.47 7.73 17.73
CA LEU A 89 -0.75 7.56 18.99
C LEU A 89 -0.34 8.90 19.61
N GLU A 90 0.07 9.85 18.80
CA GLU A 90 0.38 11.21 19.26
C GLU A 90 -0.85 11.89 19.83
N LEU A 91 -1.99 11.77 19.17
CA LEU A 91 -3.26 12.33 19.63
C LEU A 91 -3.67 11.73 20.97
N GLU A 92 -3.60 10.41 21.12
CA GLU A 92 -3.90 9.72 22.37
C GLU A 92 -2.98 10.21 23.51
N THR A 93 -1.68 10.32 23.22
CA THR A 93 -0.70 10.81 24.19
C THR A 93 -1.00 12.24 24.62
N ASN A 94 -1.33 13.11 23.69
CA ASN A 94 -1.67 14.51 23.99
C ASN A 94 -2.95 14.62 24.82
N VAL A 95 -3.97 13.83 24.49
CA VAL A 95 -5.22 13.79 25.26
C VAL A 95 -4.97 13.35 26.70
N LEU A 96 -4.19 12.29 26.90
CA LEU A 96 -3.84 11.80 28.24
C LEU A 96 -3.03 12.83 29.03
N ARG A 97 -2.10 13.49 28.38
CA ARG A 97 -1.29 14.54 29.00
C ARG A 97 -2.16 15.71 29.45
N ASP A 98 -3.06 16.16 28.59
CA ASP A 98 -3.97 17.26 28.90
C ASP A 98 -4.90 16.91 30.05
N ALA A 99 -5.43 15.70 30.06
CA ALA A 99 -6.27 15.20 31.16
C ALA A 99 -5.51 15.16 32.49
N TYR A 100 -4.26 14.69 32.47
CA TYR A 100 -3.40 14.66 33.65
C TYR A 100 -3.13 16.07 34.16
N ASN A 101 -2.81 17.01 33.28
CA ASN A 101 -2.54 18.40 33.65
C ASN A 101 -3.79 19.09 34.20
N ALA A 102 -4.96 18.78 33.66
CA ALA A 102 -6.23 19.33 34.14
C ALA A 102 -6.61 18.81 35.52
N ALA A 103 -6.17 17.61 35.90
CA ALA A 103 -6.46 16.99 37.19
C ALA A 103 -5.55 17.46 38.31
N ARG A 104 -4.52 18.22 38.02
CA ARG A 104 -3.58 18.77 39.01
C ARG A 104 -4.19 19.97 39.78
#